data_296b8f66fb32dca36c948184e9c0e09e
#
_entry.id   296b8f66fb32dca36c948184e9c0e09e
#
_cell.length_a   1.000
_cell.length_b   1.000
_cell.length_c   1.000
_cell.angle_alpha   90.00
_cell.angle_beta   90.00
_cell.angle_gamma   90.00
#
_symmetry.space_group_name_H-M   'P 1'
#
loop_
_entity.id
_entity.type
_entity.pdbx_description
1 polymer ?
#
loop_
_entity_poly.entity_id
_entity_poly.type
_entity_poly.pdbx_seq_one_letter_code
_entity_poly.pdbx_strand_id
1 'polypeptide(L)'
;MQAWFEQLKAEFDLNFIQGKRWKFLVDGLSNTLKITLMALVIGLLIGMIIAAVRSTYDKTAEGARPTFGRKVLGFFNGFCKVYLTVLRGTPVVVQLMIFAFVIFSSVRNKLVVAGLAFGLNSGAYVAEIIRGGIMASDNGQFEAGRSLGFNYFQTMQHIIIPQVFKNVLPSLMNEFIALLKETSVAGYVAVMDLTKAGDTIRGRTYSPFMPLIAVALIYLALVMFLTWVVGRVERRLRNSDH
;
A
#
# COMPACT_ATOMS: atom_id res chain seq x y z
N MET A 1 -39.50 20.07 11.53
CA MET A 1 -38.55 19.07 12.09
C MET A 1 -39.08 17.64 11.91
N GLN A 2 -40.33 17.32 12.33
CA GLN A 2 -40.86 15.94 12.19
C GLN A 2 -40.86 15.43 10.75
N ALA A 3 -41.35 16.22 9.77
CA ALA A 3 -41.38 15.82 8.36
C ALA A 3 -39.95 15.50 7.80
N TRP A 4 -38.94 16.24 8.21
CA TRP A 4 -37.56 15.98 7.82
C TRP A 4 -36.99 14.66 8.40
N PHE A 5 -37.33 14.34 9.66
CA PHE A 5 -36.97 13.07 10.28
C PHE A 5 -37.67 11.88 9.60
N GLU A 6 -38.92 12.03 9.24
CA GLU A 6 -39.68 11.00 8.53
C GLU A 6 -39.07 10.73 7.14
N GLN A 7 -38.69 11.79 6.42
CA GLN A 7 -38.02 11.67 5.13
C GLN A 7 -36.66 10.98 5.25
N LEU A 8 -35.80 11.35 6.23
CA LEU A 8 -34.54 10.69 6.49
C LEU A 8 -34.69 9.21 6.81
N LYS A 9 -35.70 8.86 7.62
CA LYS A 9 -35.98 7.46 7.96
C LYS A 9 -36.45 6.68 6.73
N ALA A 10 -37.31 7.25 5.89
CA ALA A 10 -37.75 6.61 4.65
C ALA A 10 -36.57 6.40 3.68
N GLU A 11 -35.68 7.40 3.54
CA GLU A 11 -34.46 7.24 2.73
C GLU A 11 -33.51 6.20 3.28
N PHE A 12 -33.34 6.13 4.61
CA PHE A 12 -32.52 5.10 5.24
C PHE A 12 -33.08 3.70 4.99
N ASP A 13 -34.39 3.51 5.18
CA ASP A 13 -35.05 2.24 4.92
C ASP A 13 -34.93 1.85 3.44
N LEU A 14 -35.15 2.79 2.53
CA LEU A 14 -35.00 2.58 1.08
C LEU A 14 -33.57 2.15 0.73
N ASN A 15 -32.55 2.84 1.24
CA ASN A 15 -31.17 2.64 0.81
C ASN A 15 -30.52 1.41 1.45
N PHE A 16 -30.89 1.04 2.69
CA PHE A 16 -30.16 0.01 3.43
C PHE A 16 -31.01 -1.20 3.83
N ILE A 17 -32.24 -0.99 4.26
CA ILE A 17 -33.09 -2.06 4.84
C ILE A 17 -33.83 -2.81 3.74
N GLN A 18 -34.50 -2.11 2.84
CA GLN A 18 -35.22 -2.73 1.74
C GLN A 18 -34.28 -3.54 0.85
N GLY A 19 -34.67 -4.78 0.56
CA GLY A 19 -33.86 -5.69 -0.23
C GLY A 19 -32.52 -6.05 0.42
N LYS A 20 -32.34 -5.79 1.73
CA LYS A 20 -31.11 -6.08 2.50
C LYS A 20 -29.85 -5.47 1.85
N ARG A 21 -29.97 -4.24 1.31
CA ARG A 21 -28.89 -3.59 0.54
C ARG A 21 -27.65 -3.27 1.38
N TRP A 22 -27.77 -3.16 2.71
CA TRP A 22 -26.62 -3.06 3.62
C TRP A 22 -25.59 -4.18 3.43
N LYS A 23 -26.02 -5.37 2.94
CA LYS A 23 -25.10 -6.48 2.63
C LYS A 23 -24.07 -6.11 1.57
N PHE A 24 -24.44 -5.27 0.57
CA PHE A 24 -23.46 -4.80 -0.41
C PHE A 24 -22.32 -4.04 0.25
N LEU A 25 -22.59 -3.21 1.28
CA LEU A 25 -21.55 -2.50 2.01
C LEU A 25 -20.64 -3.46 2.79
N VAL A 26 -21.21 -4.49 3.42
CA VAL A 26 -20.43 -5.52 4.15
C VAL A 26 -19.56 -6.33 3.20
N ASP A 27 -20.12 -6.78 2.09
CA ASP A 27 -19.38 -7.54 1.08
C ASP A 27 -18.29 -6.66 0.43
N GLY A 28 -18.62 -5.41 0.10
CA GLY A 28 -17.69 -4.44 -0.45
C GLY A 28 -16.54 -4.14 0.52
N LEU A 29 -16.85 -3.93 1.80
CA LEU A 29 -15.84 -3.74 2.84
C LEU A 29 -14.93 -4.96 2.97
N SER A 30 -15.51 -6.16 3.00
CA SER A 30 -14.73 -7.41 3.04
C SER A 30 -13.76 -7.53 1.85
N ASN A 31 -14.22 -7.20 0.65
CA ASN A 31 -13.39 -7.24 -0.55
C ASN A 31 -12.30 -6.16 -0.53
N THR A 32 -12.63 -4.94 -0.10
CA THR A 32 -11.64 -3.86 0.11
C THR A 32 -10.53 -4.32 1.04
N LEU A 33 -10.86 -4.88 2.19
CA LEU A 33 -9.87 -5.38 3.15
C LEU A 33 -9.03 -6.54 2.59
N LYS A 34 -9.64 -7.48 1.86
CA LYS A 34 -8.92 -8.58 1.21
C LYS A 34 -7.91 -8.07 0.19
N ILE A 35 -8.33 -7.15 -0.70
CA ILE A 35 -7.45 -6.56 -1.70
C ILE A 35 -6.30 -5.83 -1.01
N THR A 36 -6.59 -5.00 -0.02
CA THR A 36 -5.58 -4.22 0.72
C THR A 36 -4.56 -5.14 1.40
N LEU A 37 -5.01 -6.21 2.07
CA LEU A 37 -4.11 -7.18 2.72
C LEU A 37 -3.23 -7.93 1.70
N MET A 38 -3.82 -8.39 0.61
CA MET A 38 -3.06 -9.04 -0.48
C MET A 38 -2.01 -8.08 -1.05
N ALA A 39 -2.42 -6.86 -1.36
CA ALA A 39 -1.54 -5.84 -1.93
C ALA A 39 -0.43 -5.45 -0.95
N LEU A 40 -0.72 -5.34 0.35
CA LEU A 40 0.28 -5.09 1.39
C LEU A 40 1.36 -6.18 1.42
N VAL A 41 0.96 -7.45 1.45
CA VAL A 41 1.92 -8.58 1.50
C VAL A 41 2.80 -8.60 0.25
N ILE A 42 2.20 -8.48 -0.94
CA ILE A 42 2.92 -8.45 -2.21
C ILE A 42 3.83 -7.23 -2.26
N GLY A 43 3.32 -6.06 -1.88
CA GLY A 43 4.05 -4.80 -1.87
C GLY A 43 5.26 -4.83 -0.94
N LEU A 44 5.12 -5.37 0.27
CA LEU A 44 6.23 -5.53 1.20
C LEU A 44 7.31 -6.46 0.64
N LEU A 45 6.93 -7.63 0.10
CA LEU A 45 7.91 -8.58 -0.45
C LEU A 45 8.69 -7.99 -1.64
N ILE A 46 8.00 -7.40 -2.60
CA ILE A 46 8.62 -6.78 -3.77
C ILE A 46 9.44 -5.55 -3.36
N GLY A 47 8.88 -4.70 -2.50
CA GLY A 47 9.53 -3.49 -2.02
C GLY A 47 10.83 -3.77 -1.29
N MET A 48 10.87 -4.78 -0.42
CA MET A 48 12.11 -5.22 0.27
C MET A 48 13.18 -5.69 -0.72
N ILE A 49 12.81 -6.49 -1.71
CA ILE A 49 13.77 -6.99 -2.73
C ILE A 49 14.35 -5.81 -3.52
N ILE A 50 13.51 -4.90 -4.00
CA ILE A 50 13.95 -3.74 -4.79
C ILE A 50 14.79 -2.80 -3.93
N ALA A 51 14.38 -2.52 -2.70
CA ALA A 51 15.15 -1.69 -1.78
C ALA A 51 16.53 -2.29 -1.51
N ALA A 52 16.63 -3.61 -1.30
CA ALA A 52 17.90 -4.31 -1.09
C ALA A 52 18.83 -4.17 -2.30
N VAL A 53 18.33 -4.42 -3.52
CA VAL A 53 19.12 -4.28 -4.76
C VAL A 53 19.61 -2.84 -4.93
N ARG A 54 18.73 -1.87 -4.80
CA ARG A 54 19.03 -0.47 -5.03
C ARG A 54 19.96 0.13 -3.99
N SER A 55 19.69 -0.11 -2.70
CA SER A 55 20.53 0.41 -1.62
C SER A 55 21.92 -0.21 -1.63
N THR A 56 22.04 -1.51 -1.94
CA THR A 56 23.34 -2.15 -2.10
C THR A 56 24.13 -1.54 -3.26
N TYR A 57 23.47 -1.32 -4.40
CA TYR A 57 24.12 -0.67 -5.53
C TYR A 57 24.57 0.74 -5.17
N ASP A 58 23.70 1.57 -4.59
CA ASP A 58 23.99 2.97 -4.24
C ASP A 58 25.15 3.06 -3.22
N LYS A 59 25.13 2.25 -2.14
CA LYS A 59 26.17 2.26 -1.08
C LYS A 59 27.51 1.63 -1.51
N THR A 60 27.52 0.73 -2.48
CA THR A 60 28.75 0.09 -3.00
C THR A 60 29.30 0.79 -4.25
N ALA A 61 28.63 1.82 -4.77
CA ALA A 61 29.01 2.49 -6.01
C ALA A 61 30.24 3.36 -5.87
N GLU A 62 30.45 3.98 -4.70
CA GLU A 62 31.55 4.91 -4.46
C GLU A 62 32.89 4.17 -4.36
N GLY A 63 33.81 4.44 -5.30
CA GLY A 63 35.20 3.96 -5.26
C GLY A 63 35.46 2.50 -5.64
N ALA A 64 34.46 1.72 -5.99
CA ALA A 64 34.66 0.29 -6.26
C ALA A 64 35.06 0.00 -7.72
N ARG A 65 36.07 -0.87 -7.91
CA ARG A 65 36.52 -1.37 -9.23
C ARG A 65 35.39 -2.13 -9.95
N PRO A 66 35.33 -2.07 -11.28
CA PRO A 66 34.31 -2.77 -12.09
C PRO A 66 34.55 -4.30 -12.03
N THR A 67 33.92 -4.97 -11.07
CA THR A 67 33.88 -6.44 -10.99
C THR A 67 32.66 -6.99 -11.72
N PHE A 68 32.70 -8.28 -12.11
CA PHE A 68 31.56 -8.96 -12.76
C PHE A 68 30.29 -8.86 -11.91
N GLY A 69 30.39 -9.11 -10.61
CA GLY A 69 29.25 -9.00 -9.68
C GLY A 69 28.62 -7.60 -9.68
N ARG A 70 29.43 -6.55 -9.80
CA ARG A 70 28.92 -5.19 -9.90
C ARG A 70 28.17 -4.90 -11.20
N LYS A 71 28.62 -5.46 -12.32
CA LYS A 71 27.89 -5.36 -13.60
C LYS A 71 26.51 -6.02 -13.52
N VAL A 72 26.44 -7.21 -12.91
CA VAL A 72 25.18 -7.91 -12.66
C VAL A 72 24.28 -7.11 -11.75
N LEU A 73 24.78 -6.59 -10.63
CA LEU A 73 24.02 -5.74 -9.72
C LEU A 73 23.53 -4.46 -10.41
N GLY A 74 24.37 -3.85 -11.27
CA GLY A 74 24.01 -2.69 -12.08
C GLY A 74 22.87 -2.97 -13.06
N PHE A 75 22.85 -4.15 -13.69
CA PHE A 75 21.76 -4.59 -14.56
C PHE A 75 20.44 -4.69 -13.77
N PHE A 76 20.43 -5.38 -12.62
CA PHE A 76 19.24 -5.47 -11.78
C PHE A 76 18.80 -4.11 -11.24
N ASN A 77 19.72 -3.24 -10.85
CA ASN A 77 19.40 -1.89 -10.44
C ASN A 77 18.76 -1.06 -11.57
N GLY A 78 19.23 -1.24 -12.83
CA GLY A 78 18.59 -0.64 -14.00
C GLY A 78 17.14 -1.10 -14.16
N PHE A 79 16.88 -2.40 -14.06
CA PHE A 79 15.54 -2.95 -14.11
C PHE A 79 14.65 -2.41 -12.97
N CYS A 80 15.16 -2.35 -11.74
CA CYS A 80 14.44 -1.75 -10.63
C CYS A 80 14.10 -0.27 -10.88
N LYS A 81 15.02 0.51 -11.47
CA LYS A 81 14.75 1.91 -11.83
C LYS A 81 13.60 2.04 -12.82
N VAL A 82 13.59 1.21 -13.87
CA VAL A 82 12.49 1.21 -14.86
C VAL A 82 11.16 0.85 -14.18
N TYR A 83 11.14 -0.19 -13.36
CA TYR A 83 9.95 -0.58 -12.59
C TYR A 83 9.40 0.58 -11.75
N LEU A 84 10.26 1.23 -10.95
CA LEU A 84 9.87 2.36 -10.11
C LEU A 84 9.35 3.54 -10.94
N THR A 85 10.02 3.85 -12.05
CA THR A 85 9.63 4.95 -12.94
C THR A 85 8.25 4.70 -13.55
N VAL A 86 8.00 3.48 -14.05
CA VAL A 86 6.72 3.13 -14.69
C VAL A 86 5.59 3.13 -13.67
N LEU A 87 5.75 2.42 -12.54
CA LEU A 87 4.66 2.24 -11.58
C LEU A 87 4.35 3.52 -10.77
N ARG A 88 5.35 4.36 -10.50
CA ARG A 88 5.11 5.64 -9.82
C ARG A 88 4.78 6.78 -10.78
N GLY A 89 5.10 6.62 -12.06
CA GLY A 89 4.85 7.63 -13.10
C GLY A 89 3.52 7.49 -13.83
N THR A 90 2.74 6.42 -13.56
CA THR A 90 1.45 6.20 -14.22
C THR A 90 0.31 6.07 -13.19
N PRO A 91 -0.93 6.49 -13.52
CA PRO A 91 -2.05 6.39 -12.58
C PRO A 91 -2.39 4.94 -12.24
N VAL A 92 -2.61 4.66 -10.95
CA VAL A 92 -2.91 3.30 -10.47
C VAL A 92 -4.16 2.70 -11.11
N VAL A 93 -5.18 3.51 -11.39
CA VAL A 93 -6.42 3.03 -12.07
C VAL A 93 -6.12 2.52 -13.48
N VAL A 94 -5.22 3.16 -14.21
CA VAL A 94 -4.81 2.73 -15.57
C VAL A 94 -4.03 1.43 -15.49
N GLN A 95 -3.11 1.31 -14.52
CA GLN A 95 -2.38 0.06 -14.26
C GLN A 95 -3.36 -1.08 -13.96
N LEU A 96 -4.32 -0.85 -13.05
CA LEU A 96 -5.35 -1.80 -12.69
C LEU A 96 -6.13 -2.30 -13.94
N MET A 97 -6.53 -1.38 -14.81
CA MET A 97 -7.23 -1.72 -16.06
C MET A 97 -6.37 -2.52 -17.01
N ILE A 98 -5.09 -2.17 -17.17
CA ILE A 98 -4.13 -2.92 -18.00
C ILE A 98 -3.98 -4.35 -17.45
N PHE A 99 -3.79 -4.49 -16.13
CA PHE A 99 -3.69 -5.80 -15.50
C PHE A 99 -4.95 -6.65 -15.72
N ALA A 100 -6.14 -6.05 -15.52
CA ALA A 100 -7.39 -6.79 -15.55
C ALA A 100 -7.89 -7.14 -16.96
N PHE A 101 -7.66 -6.27 -17.93
CA PHE A 101 -8.23 -6.42 -19.28
C PHE A 101 -7.21 -6.80 -20.36
N VAL A 102 -5.90 -6.58 -20.12
CA VAL A 102 -4.85 -6.91 -21.09
C VAL A 102 -4.05 -8.10 -20.59
N ILE A 103 -3.34 -7.98 -19.45
CA ILE A 103 -2.38 -8.98 -18.99
C ILE A 103 -3.11 -10.23 -18.44
N PHE A 104 -4.09 -10.04 -17.57
CA PHE A 104 -4.85 -11.12 -16.92
C PHE A 104 -6.33 -11.16 -17.37
N SER A 105 -6.57 -10.90 -18.67
CA SER A 105 -7.92 -10.90 -19.25
C SER A 105 -8.65 -12.21 -19.03
N SER A 106 -7.95 -13.35 -19.13
CA SER A 106 -8.49 -14.70 -18.95
C SER A 106 -8.74 -15.09 -17.47
N VAL A 107 -8.22 -14.33 -16.51
CA VAL A 107 -8.42 -14.64 -15.09
C VAL A 107 -9.81 -14.17 -14.63
N ARG A 108 -10.66 -15.13 -14.24
CA ARG A 108 -12.04 -14.86 -13.82
C ARG A 108 -12.10 -14.08 -12.49
N ASN A 109 -11.22 -14.41 -11.54
CA ASN A 109 -11.21 -13.78 -10.23
C ASN A 109 -10.51 -12.41 -10.29
N LYS A 110 -11.27 -11.36 -10.62
CA LYS A 110 -10.76 -9.99 -10.73
C LYS A 110 -10.31 -9.41 -9.38
N LEU A 111 -10.75 -9.95 -8.24
CA LEU A 111 -10.25 -9.55 -6.92
C LEU A 111 -8.75 -9.90 -6.75
N VAL A 112 -8.34 -11.09 -7.19
CA VAL A 112 -6.93 -11.50 -7.17
C VAL A 112 -6.10 -10.61 -8.10
N VAL A 113 -6.61 -10.31 -9.28
CA VAL A 113 -5.93 -9.42 -10.24
C VAL A 113 -5.77 -8.02 -9.66
N ALA A 114 -6.80 -7.49 -8.99
CA ALA A 114 -6.72 -6.20 -8.31
C ALA A 114 -5.67 -6.21 -7.19
N GLY A 115 -5.66 -7.27 -6.36
CA GLY A 115 -4.64 -7.45 -5.32
C GLY A 115 -3.21 -7.47 -5.87
N LEU A 116 -2.99 -8.14 -7.02
CA LEU A 116 -1.70 -8.14 -7.70
C LEU A 116 -1.33 -6.74 -8.24
N ALA A 117 -2.26 -6.06 -8.91
CA ALA A 117 -2.01 -4.74 -9.48
C ALA A 117 -1.66 -3.71 -8.41
N PHE A 118 -2.47 -3.63 -7.33
CA PHE A 118 -2.19 -2.74 -6.21
C PHE A 118 -0.93 -3.15 -5.45
N GLY A 119 -0.64 -4.45 -5.32
CA GLY A 119 0.57 -4.93 -4.68
C GLY A 119 1.84 -4.57 -5.44
N LEU A 120 1.82 -4.68 -6.77
CA LEU A 120 2.92 -4.20 -7.61
C LEU A 120 3.08 -2.69 -7.51
N ASN A 121 2.01 -1.92 -7.51
CA ASN A 121 2.08 -0.48 -7.35
C ASN A 121 2.65 -0.09 -5.98
N SER A 122 2.08 -0.59 -4.88
CA SER A 122 2.55 -0.33 -3.51
C SER A 122 3.99 -0.79 -3.29
N GLY A 123 4.43 -1.88 -3.94
CA GLY A 123 5.82 -2.34 -3.90
C GLY A 123 6.83 -1.29 -4.36
N ALA A 124 6.44 -0.42 -5.29
CA ALA A 124 7.29 0.68 -5.72
C ALA A 124 7.43 1.78 -4.64
N TYR A 125 6.36 2.08 -3.92
CA TYR A 125 6.40 3.04 -2.80
C TYR A 125 7.13 2.47 -1.59
N VAL A 126 6.85 1.22 -1.22
CA VAL A 126 7.55 0.50 -0.14
C VAL A 126 9.06 0.44 -0.40
N ALA A 127 9.47 0.16 -1.64
CA ALA A 127 10.88 0.14 -2.03
C ALA A 127 11.58 1.48 -1.77
N GLU A 128 10.94 2.59 -2.12
CA GLU A 128 11.51 3.91 -1.89
C GLU A 128 11.50 4.31 -0.40
N ILE A 129 10.47 3.93 0.35
CA ILE A 129 10.43 4.15 1.81
C ILE A 129 11.60 3.44 2.49
N ILE A 130 11.80 2.15 2.21
CA ILE A 130 12.88 1.36 2.80
C ILE A 130 14.25 1.87 2.33
N ARG A 131 14.41 2.12 1.01
CA ARG A 131 15.65 2.67 0.47
C ARG A 131 15.99 4.03 1.09
N GLY A 132 14.99 4.92 1.22
CA GLY A 132 15.15 6.22 1.89
C GLY A 132 15.64 6.07 3.32
N GLY A 133 15.09 5.14 4.08
CA GLY A 133 15.54 4.84 5.44
C GLY A 133 16.98 4.33 5.52
N ILE A 134 17.37 3.44 4.59
CA ILE A 134 18.76 2.95 4.51
C ILE A 134 19.74 4.08 4.12
N MET A 135 19.36 4.91 3.17
CA MET A 135 20.21 6.01 2.71
C MET A 135 20.33 7.15 3.75
N ALA A 136 19.32 7.31 4.61
CA ALA A 136 19.35 8.28 5.71
C ALA A 136 20.21 7.82 6.91
N SER A 137 20.66 6.55 6.94
CA SER A 137 21.56 6.07 7.99
C SER A 137 22.92 6.73 7.88
N ASP A 138 23.46 7.16 9.03
CA ASP A 138 24.75 7.80 9.11
C ASP A 138 25.87 6.89 8.56
N ASN A 139 26.74 7.44 7.72
CA ASN A 139 27.89 6.72 7.18
C ASN A 139 28.87 6.28 8.29
N GLY A 140 28.93 7.00 9.41
CA GLY A 140 29.68 6.62 10.59
C GLY A 140 29.30 5.25 11.14
N GLN A 141 28.03 4.81 10.99
CA GLN A 141 27.62 3.45 11.36
C GLN A 141 28.27 2.38 10.49
N PHE A 142 28.48 2.64 9.20
CA PHE A 142 29.21 1.75 8.30
C PHE A 142 30.72 1.72 8.62
N GLU A 143 31.29 2.86 9.01
CA GLU A 143 32.70 2.97 9.43
C GLU A 143 32.94 2.24 10.75
N ALA A 144 32.04 2.42 11.72
CA ALA A 144 32.09 1.69 12.99
C ALA A 144 31.98 0.17 12.78
N GLY A 145 31.08 -0.30 11.91
CA GLY A 145 30.97 -1.70 11.54
C GLY A 145 32.29 -2.25 10.96
N ARG A 146 32.91 -1.50 10.04
CA ARG A 146 34.20 -1.89 9.47
C ARG A 146 35.35 -1.94 10.52
N SER A 147 35.35 -0.99 11.45
CA SER A 147 36.32 -0.94 12.55
C SER A 147 36.20 -2.16 13.48
N LEU A 148 35.00 -2.73 13.60
CA LEU A 148 34.74 -3.99 14.31
C LEU A 148 35.02 -5.24 13.46
N GLY A 149 35.53 -5.08 12.22
CA GLY A 149 35.86 -6.18 11.31
C GLY A 149 34.65 -6.74 10.54
N PHE A 150 33.49 -6.08 10.61
CA PHE A 150 32.32 -6.53 9.86
C PHE A 150 32.47 -6.21 8.38
N ASN A 151 32.05 -7.15 7.53
CA ASN A 151 31.84 -6.86 6.11
C ASN A 151 30.52 -6.08 5.91
N TYR A 152 30.29 -5.59 4.68
CA TYR A 152 29.07 -4.81 4.35
C TYR A 152 27.77 -5.52 4.75
N PHE A 153 27.68 -6.82 4.48
CA PHE A 153 26.46 -7.59 4.76
C PHE A 153 26.21 -7.74 6.27
N GLN A 154 27.27 -8.00 7.04
CA GLN A 154 27.21 -8.09 8.50
C GLN A 154 26.83 -6.74 9.12
N THR A 155 27.42 -5.63 8.64
CA THR A 155 27.07 -4.27 9.08
C THR A 155 25.60 -3.98 8.79
N MET A 156 25.13 -4.29 7.57
CA MET A 156 23.71 -4.13 7.22
C MET A 156 22.81 -4.92 8.16
N GLN A 157 23.10 -6.20 8.38
CA GLN A 157 22.22 -7.09 9.14
C GLN A 157 22.18 -6.75 10.64
N HIS A 158 23.32 -6.43 11.25
CA HIS A 158 23.43 -6.30 12.71
C HIS A 158 23.31 -4.85 13.21
N ILE A 159 23.64 -3.87 12.37
CA ILE A 159 23.68 -2.46 12.77
C ILE A 159 22.60 -1.66 12.04
N ILE A 160 22.58 -1.68 10.70
CA ILE A 160 21.75 -0.77 9.91
C ILE A 160 20.29 -1.20 9.87
N ILE A 161 20.00 -2.44 9.47
CA ILE A 161 18.60 -2.91 9.29
C ILE A 161 17.77 -2.78 10.57
N PRO A 162 18.24 -3.13 11.78
CA PRO A 162 17.46 -2.96 13.00
C PRO A 162 17.06 -1.50 13.28
N GLN A 163 17.96 -0.54 13.01
CA GLN A 163 17.71 0.89 13.17
C GLN A 163 16.75 1.40 12.09
N VAL A 164 17.03 1.04 10.83
CA VAL A 164 16.20 1.44 9.69
C VAL A 164 14.77 0.91 9.86
N PHE A 165 14.59 -0.32 10.32
CA PHE A 165 13.27 -0.90 10.52
C PHE A 165 12.41 -0.05 11.46
N LYS A 166 12.96 0.40 12.58
CA LYS A 166 12.27 1.29 13.51
C LYS A 166 11.86 2.61 12.84
N ASN A 167 12.77 3.20 12.06
CA ASN A 167 12.58 4.50 11.44
C ASN A 167 11.59 4.47 10.27
N VAL A 168 11.54 3.38 9.49
CA VAL A 168 10.65 3.28 8.32
C VAL A 168 9.27 2.70 8.66
N LEU A 169 9.12 2.01 9.79
CA LEU A 169 7.87 1.36 10.16
C LEU A 169 6.67 2.31 10.18
N PRO A 170 6.75 3.54 10.73
CA PRO A 170 5.66 4.50 10.65
C PRO A 170 5.26 4.85 9.22
N SER A 171 6.26 5.07 8.35
CA SER A 171 6.00 5.37 6.93
C SER A 171 5.36 4.20 6.20
N LEU A 172 5.76 2.96 6.48
CA LEU A 172 5.13 1.76 5.92
C LEU A 172 3.68 1.59 6.40
N MET A 173 3.40 1.92 7.66
CA MET A 173 2.03 1.90 8.19
C MET A 173 1.16 2.98 7.53
N ASN A 174 1.71 4.16 7.26
CA ASN A 174 1.01 5.22 6.53
C ASN A 174 0.76 4.83 5.06
N GLU A 175 1.70 4.14 4.42
CA GLU A 175 1.52 3.56 3.08
C GLU A 175 0.35 2.56 3.07
N PHE A 176 0.23 1.72 4.10
CA PHE A 176 -0.92 0.81 4.24
C PHE A 176 -2.27 1.57 4.30
N ILE A 177 -2.32 2.68 5.04
CA ILE A 177 -3.53 3.53 5.09
C ILE A 177 -3.82 4.16 3.73
N ALA A 178 -2.79 4.60 2.99
CA ALA A 178 -2.94 5.12 1.64
C ALA A 178 -3.48 4.04 0.69
N LEU A 179 -2.89 2.85 0.72
CA LEU A 179 -3.29 1.70 -0.08
C LEU A 179 -4.76 1.31 0.14
N LEU A 180 -5.24 1.33 1.41
CA LEU A 180 -6.65 1.07 1.73
C LEU A 180 -7.60 2.03 0.98
N LYS A 181 -7.22 3.30 0.86
CA LYS A 181 -8.02 4.31 0.13
C LYS A 181 -7.89 4.14 -1.38
N GLU A 182 -6.70 3.80 -1.88
CA GLU A 182 -6.45 3.57 -3.30
C GLU A 182 -7.24 2.38 -3.85
N THR A 183 -7.51 1.35 -3.05
CA THR A 183 -8.35 0.22 -3.48
C THR A 183 -9.79 0.61 -3.82
N SER A 184 -10.23 1.83 -3.47
CA SER A 184 -11.56 2.38 -3.79
C SER A 184 -11.85 2.49 -5.29
N VAL A 185 -10.84 2.34 -6.15
CA VAL A 185 -11.00 2.32 -7.60
C VAL A 185 -11.11 0.89 -8.19
N ALA A 186 -11.14 -0.15 -7.34
CA ALA A 186 -11.25 -1.53 -7.81
C ALA A 186 -12.56 -1.81 -8.57
N GLY A 187 -13.59 -1.00 -8.34
CA GLY A 187 -14.85 -1.03 -9.08
C GLY A 187 -14.71 -0.85 -10.60
N TYR A 188 -13.65 -0.20 -11.09
CA TYR A 188 -13.37 -0.05 -12.52
C TYR A 188 -13.12 -1.36 -13.26
N VAL A 189 -12.72 -2.40 -12.53
CA VAL A 189 -12.49 -3.75 -13.09
C VAL A 189 -13.51 -4.78 -12.59
N ALA A 190 -14.73 -4.30 -12.31
CA ALA A 190 -15.87 -5.11 -11.88
C ALA A 190 -15.67 -5.85 -10.54
N VAL A 191 -14.79 -5.36 -9.69
CA VAL A 191 -14.70 -5.82 -8.30
C VAL A 191 -15.68 -5.02 -7.44
N MET A 192 -16.47 -5.74 -6.62
CA MET A 192 -17.38 -5.12 -5.66
C MET A 192 -16.57 -4.70 -4.42
N ASP A 193 -15.88 -3.56 -4.49
CA ASP A 193 -15.27 -2.89 -3.35
C ASP A 193 -16.30 -2.02 -2.61
N LEU A 194 -15.92 -1.40 -1.50
CA LEU A 194 -16.82 -0.58 -0.68
C LEU A 194 -17.41 0.60 -1.46
N THR A 195 -16.62 1.26 -2.31
CA THR A 195 -17.08 2.38 -3.15
C THR A 195 -18.08 1.89 -4.20
N LYS A 196 -17.79 0.78 -4.87
CA LYS A 196 -18.68 0.16 -5.85
C LYS A 196 -19.97 -0.33 -5.20
N ALA A 197 -19.92 -0.79 -3.96
CA ALA A 197 -21.11 -1.17 -3.19
C ALA A 197 -22.05 0.03 -2.99
N GLY A 198 -21.51 1.17 -2.55
CA GLY A 198 -22.29 2.41 -2.43
C GLY A 198 -22.84 2.89 -3.76
N ASP A 199 -22.06 2.85 -4.84
CA ASP A 199 -22.48 3.18 -6.19
C ASP A 199 -23.61 2.26 -6.70
N THR A 200 -23.54 0.96 -6.37
CA THR A 200 -24.57 -0.02 -6.70
C THR A 200 -25.89 0.29 -5.98
N ILE A 201 -25.84 0.67 -4.70
CA ILE A 201 -27.04 1.07 -3.94
C ILE A 201 -27.61 2.34 -4.58
N ARG A 202 -26.78 3.37 -4.81
CA ARG A 202 -27.18 4.61 -5.48
C ARG A 202 -27.88 4.35 -6.81
N GLY A 203 -27.32 3.49 -7.66
CA GLY A 203 -27.89 3.17 -8.96
C GLY A 203 -29.23 2.43 -8.88
N ARG A 204 -29.47 1.68 -7.80
CA ARG A 204 -30.75 0.95 -7.58
C ARG A 204 -31.84 1.79 -6.93
N THR A 205 -31.46 2.79 -6.15
CA THR A 205 -32.39 3.60 -5.36
C THR A 205 -32.63 4.99 -5.95
N TYR A 206 -31.77 5.41 -6.89
CA TYR A 206 -31.70 6.77 -7.40
C TYR A 206 -31.51 7.83 -6.32
N SER A 207 -31.05 7.42 -5.12
CA SER A 207 -30.75 8.29 -3.98
C SER A 207 -29.23 8.30 -3.74
N PRO A 208 -28.50 9.35 -4.15
CA PRO A 208 -27.03 9.38 -4.07
C PRO A 208 -26.52 9.69 -2.67
N PHE A 209 -27.25 10.52 -1.91
CA PHE A 209 -26.74 11.11 -0.66
C PHE A 209 -26.39 10.04 0.40
N MET A 210 -27.37 9.23 0.80
CA MET A 210 -27.21 8.26 1.89
C MET A 210 -26.14 7.21 1.62
N PRO A 211 -26.10 6.51 0.45
CA PRO A 211 -25.08 5.50 0.18
C PRO A 211 -23.67 6.06 0.12
N LEU A 212 -23.48 7.23 -0.49
CA LEU A 212 -22.14 7.83 -0.62
C LEU A 212 -21.62 8.36 0.71
N ILE A 213 -22.47 8.97 1.53
CA ILE A 213 -22.10 9.38 2.89
C ILE A 213 -21.79 8.16 3.76
N ALA A 214 -22.56 7.07 3.67
CA ALA A 214 -22.27 5.84 4.40
C ALA A 214 -20.88 5.27 4.02
N VAL A 215 -20.55 5.21 2.75
CA VAL A 215 -19.22 4.80 2.27
C VAL A 215 -18.13 5.71 2.83
N ALA A 216 -18.31 7.03 2.75
CA ALA A 216 -17.35 7.99 3.27
C ALA A 216 -17.14 7.84 4.79
N LEU A 217 -18.20 7.65 5.56
CA LEU A 217 -18.12 7.44 7.01
C LEU A 217 -17.43 6.11 7.38
N ILE A 218 -17.69 5.04 6.61
CA ILE A 218 -17.01 3.75 6.84
C ILE A 218 -15.51 3.90 6.57
N TYR A 219 -15.09 4.51 5.44
CA TYR A 219 -13.67 4.79 5.18
C TYR A 219 -13.05 5.68 6.25
N LEU A 220 -13.76 6.73 6.66
CA LEU A 220 -13.28 7.64 7.72
C LEU A 220 -13.04 6.88 9.03
N ALA A 221 -14.00 6.07 9.46
CA ALA A 221 -13.88 5.26 10.68
C ALA A 221 -12.69 4.29 10.61
N LEU A 222 -12.49 3.61 9.46
CA LEU A 222 -11.35 2.72 9.25
C LEU A 222 -10.01 3.48 9.29
N VAL A 223 -9.92 4.59 8.58
CA VAL A 223 -8.69 5.41 8.55
C VAL A 223 -8.39 5.98 9.93
N MET A 224 -9.37 6.50 10.65
CA MET A 224 -9.19 6.99 12.02
C MET A 224 -8.70 5.89 12.96
N PHE A 225 -9.29 4.69 12.88
CA PHE A 225 -8.85 3.54 13.67
C PHE A 225 -7.40 3.16 13.36
N LEU A 226 -7.05 3.03 12.07
CA LEU A 226 -5.69 2.69 11.66
C LEU A 226 -4.68 3.78 12.05
N THR A 227 -5.01 5.06 11.87
CA THR A 227 -4.16 6.19 12.28
C THR A 227 -3.93 6.18 13.80
N TRP A 228 -4.95 5.86 14.59
CA TRP A 228 -4.80 5.71 16.04
C TRP A 228 -3.86 4.54 16.40
N VAL A 229 -3.94 3.39 15.69
CA VAL A 229 -3.01 2.26 15.87
C VAL A 229 -1.58 2.69 15.53
N VAL A 230 -1.39 3.35 14.37
CA VAL A 230 -0.08 3.87 13.94
C VAL A 230 0.51 4.80 15.00
N GLY A 231 -0.24 5.78 15.48
CA GLY A 231 0.23 6.71 16.52
C GLY A 231 0.57 6.05 17.86
N ARG A 232 -0.02 4.87 18.16
CA ARG A 232 0.40 4.08 19.32
C ARG A 232 1.73 3.37 19.11
N VAL A 233 1.94 2.81 17.91
CA VAL A 233 3.20 2.16 17.53
C VAL A 233 4.33 3.18 17.52
N GLU A 234 4.15 4.34 16.88
CA GLU A 234 5.14 5.41 16.85
C GLU A 234 5.59 5.86 18.25
N ARG A 235 4.64 6.04 19.15
CA ARG A 235 4.96 6.41 20.55
C ARG A 235 5.78 5.34 21.26
N ARG A 236 5.50 4.06 21.03
CA ARG A 236 6.28 2.96 21.63
C ARG A 236 7.70 2.90 21.06
N LEU A 237 7.85 3.09 19.75
CA LEU A 237 9.17 3.07 19.10
C LEU A 237 10.05 4.21 19.63
N ARG A 238 9.52 5.43 19.71
CA ARG A 238 10.25 6.58 20.24
C ARG A 238 10.70 6.41 21.71
N ASN A 239 9.90 5.75 22.53
CA ASN A 239 10.26 5.49 23.93
C ASN A 239 11.28 4.36 24.11
N SER A 240 11.60 3.59 23.06
CA SER A 240 12.61 2.51 23.10
C SER A 240 14.01 2.98 22.71
N ASP A 241 14.19 4.23 22.35
CA ASP A 241 15.47 4.84 21.98
C ASP A 241 16.11 5.63 23.15
N HIS A 242 15.45 5.58 24.32
CA HIS A 242 15.95 6.04 25.61
C HIS A 242 16.11 4.85 26.57
#